data_d5bb20d4c0b2e09e75389b52d4c4771b
#
_entry.id   d5bb20d4c0b2e09e75389b52d4c4771b
#
_cell.length_a   1.000
_cell.length_b   1.000
_cell.length_c   1.000
_cell.angle_alpha   90.00
_cell.angle_beta   90.00
_cell.angle_gamma   90.00
#
_symmetry.space_group_name_H-M   'P 1'
#
loop_
_entity.id
_entity.type
_entity.pdbx_description
1 polymer ?
#
loop_
_entity_poly.entity_id
_entity_poly.type
_entity_poly.pdbx_seq_one_letter_code
_entity_poly.pdbx_strand_id
1 'polypeptide(L)'
;GSFYQLQNWISDETLGGGATSRQLNEKERRQIKSILKKVGVTPIKFIGLDNFREMLKDERFLPRRTQRFLFSEFEDLPVSIQEKDFKQKLLAHLTEEEEQAFLLSVYHFNEAEKVYALTADLDFEREDRLRMLLSDNLYEYRWERGVIGFTLFFTFYNVLFTNLLALILALILDTKLRFRNVLRSMFFLPNVLSLIIVAYVWSFMFRLIFPALTGISVWLGSPDLAPYASLIVSVWQGCGYLMVIYLAGLQTIPAELVEASAVDGANGLQRLFHIKFPLLLPAFTICLFYSLSNSLKSFDILWALNQGGPGYATTSIVIDIYKTAFMQNRYGYATAKAIVLCLGIIILTSTQLYMMKKREVEL
;
A
#
# COMPACT_ATOMS: atom_id res chain seq x y z
N GLY A 1 15.97 26.31 -11.62
CA GLY A 1 15.13 27.36 -12.24
C GLY A 1 15.01 27.24 -13.75
N SER A 2 16.11 26.90 -14.45
CA SER A 2 16.15 26.88 -15.92
C SER A 2 15.47 25.67 -16.59
N PHE A 3 15.42 24.53 -15.91
CA PHE A 3 14.84 23.31 -16.46
C PHE A 3 13.31 23.36 -16.55
N TYR A 4 12.67 23.93 -15.54
CA TYR A 4 11.21 24.10 -15.51
C TYR A 4 10.72 25.13 -16.53
N GLN A 5 11.51 26.17 -16.77
CA GLN A 5 11.19 27.18 -17.78
C GLN A 5 11.34 26.62 -19.19
N LEU A 6 12.34 25.75 -19.44
CA LEU A 6 12.52 25.10 -20.75
C LEU A 6 11.41 24.09 -21.04
N GLN A 7 10.94 23.37 -20.03
CA GLN A 7 9.86 22.38 -20.14
C GLN A 7 8.52 23.07 -20.41
N ASN A 8 8.23 24.17 -19.73
CA ASN A 8 7.03 24.97 -19.99
C ASN A 8 7.09 25.64 -21.37
N TRP A 9 8.24 26.14 -21.79
CA TRP A 9 8.41 26.73 -23.11
C TRP A 9 8.21 25.71 -24.24
N ILE A 10 8.69 24.49 -24.09
CA ILE A 10 8.47 23.39 -25.04
C ILE A 10 7.00 22.94 -25.06
N SER A 11 6.31 22.92 -23.92
CA SER A 11 4.91 22.50 -23.81
C SER A 11 3.95 23.55 -24.40
N ASP A 12 4.23 24.83 -24.22
CA ASP A 12 3.43 25.93 -24.79
C ASP A 12 3.51 25.98 -26.32
N GLU A 13 4.67 25.68 -26.90
CA GLU A 13 4.80 25.65 -28.38
C GLU A 13 4.21 24.39 -29.03
N THR A 14 4.11 23.27 -28.28
CA THR A 14 3.54 22.02 -28.82
C THR A 14 2.01 21.94 -28.69
N LEU A 15 1.40 22.76 -27.82
CA LEU A 15 -0.04 22.72 -27.54
C LEU A 15 -0.85 23.88 -28.14
N GLY A 16 -0.23 24.78 -28.95
CA GLY A 16 -0.95 25.76 -29.75
C GLY A 16 -1.74 26.82 -28.98
N GLY A 17 -1.31 27.18 -27.77
CA GLY A 17 -1.96 28.16 -26.92
C GLY A 17 -1.24 29.50 -26.85
N GLY A 18 -1.69 30.50 -27.63
CA GLY A 18 -1.47 31.93 -27.37
C GLY A 18 -0.41 32.64 -28.24
N ALA A 19 -0.84 33.57 -28.89
CA ALA A 19 -0.51 34.70 -29.79
C ALA A 19 0.94 35.20 -29.90
N THR A 20 2.00 34.43 -29.74
CA THR A 20 3.39 34.83 -30.10
C THR A 20 4.32 33.64 -30.38
N SER A 21 3.83 32.50 -30.79
CA SER A 21 4.69 31.36 -31.15
C SER A 21 5.25 31.56 -32.58
N ARG A 22 6.50 31.98 -32.66
CA ARG A 22 7.29 31.89 -33.90
C ARG A 22 7.37 30.41 -34.27
N GLN A 23 6.74 30.04 -35.42
CA GLN A 23 6.83 28.67 -35.91
C GLN A 23 8.32 28.35 -36.17
N LEU A 24 8.87 27.43 -35.35
CA LEU A 24 10.22 26.94 -35.50
C LEU A 24 10.39 26.27 -36.86
N ASN A 25 11.40 26.68 -37.59
CA ASN A 25 11.78 26.08 -38.87
C ASN A 25 12.24 24.61 -38.61
N GLU A 26 12.04 23.71 -39.58
CA GLU A 26 12.43 22.28 -39.45
C GLU A 26 13.88 22.07 -39.02
N LYS A 27 14.78 22.97 -39.42
CA LYS A 27 16.19 22.95 -39.03
C LYS A 27 16.37 23.25 -37.55
N GLU A 28 15.66 24.21 -37.02
CA GLU A 28 15.65 24.57 -35.58
C GLU A 28 15.05 23.42 -34.72
N ARG A 29 13.97 22.81 -35.20
CA ARG A 29 13.36 21.62 -34.56
C ARG A 29 14.33 20.43 -34.48
N ARG A 30 15.13 20.20 -35.54
CA ARG A 30 16.17 19.14 -35.54
C ARG A 30 17.32 19.47 -34.60
N GLN A 31 17.74 20.73 -34.52
CA GLN A 31 18.77 21.18 -33.57
C GLN A 31 18.30 21.04 -32.11
N ILE A 32 17.08 21.49 -31.79
CA ILE A 32 16.50 21.34 -30.46
C ILE A 32 16.37 19.86 -30.07
N LYS A 33 15.89 19.00 -30.97
CA LYS A 33 15.84 17.54 -30.73
C LYS A 33 17.22 16.94 -30.46
N SER A 34 18.28 17.41 -31.16
CA SER A 34 19.64 16.92 -30.94
C SER A 34 20.21 17.37 -29.58
N ILE A 35 19.90 18.61 -29.18
CA ILE A 35 20.28 19.16 -27.87
C ILE A 35 19.55 18.45 -26.74
N LEU A 36 18.22 18.24 -26.86
CA LEU A 36 17.40 17.52 -25.89
C LEU A 36 17.88 16.08 -25.71
N LYS A 37 18.28 15.42 -26.80
CA LYS A 37 18.85 14.06 -26.76
C LYS A 37 20.21 14.03 -26.07
N LYS A 38 21.05 15.06 -26.22
CA LYS A 38 22.34 15.18 -25.53
C LYS A 38 22.20 15.45 -24.03
N VAL A 39 21.12 16.14 -23.63
CA VAL A 39 20.83 16.47 -22.23
C VAL A 39 19.98 15.36 -21.56
N GLY A 40 19.66 14.27 -22.28
CA GLY A 40 18.84 13.16 -21.74
C GLY A 40 17.35 13.47 -21.63
N VAL A 41 16.89 14.61 -22.20
CA VAL A 41 15.47 14.98 -22.22
C VAL A 41 14.81 14.35 -23.43
N THR A 42 14.05 13.30 -23.24
CA THR A 42 13.21 12.73 -24.30
C THR A 42 11.95 13.56 -24.47
N PRO A 43 11.57 13.96 -25.71
CA PRO A 43 10.30 14.65 -25.93
C PRO A 43 9.14 13.76 -25.46
N ILE A 44 8.08 14.39 -24.93
CA ILE A 44 6.85 13.69 -24.56
C ILE A 44 6.32 12.98 -25.81
N LYS A 45 6.42 11.66 -25.82
CA LYS A 45 5.92 10.81 -26.90
C LYS A 45 4.61 10.20 -26.45
N PHE A 46 3.59 10.29 -27.27
CA PHE A 46 2.36 9.52 -27.04
C PHE A 46 2.70 8.02 -27.18
N ILE A 47 2.67 7.30 -26.07
CA ILE A 47 3.06 5.89 -25.99
C ILE A 47 1.84 4.97 -26.16
N GLY A 48 0.64 5.53 -26.28
CA GLY A 48 -0.61 4.76 -26.44
C GLY A 48 -0.80 3.75 -25.31
N LEU A 49 -0.98 2.48 -25.68
CA LEU A 49 -1.21 1.38 -24.74
C LEU A 49 0.07 0.74 -24.18
N ASP A 50 1.26 1.22 -24.53
CA ASP A 50 2.51 0.59 -24.10
C ASP A 50 2.70 0.66 -22.58
N ASN A 51 2.26 1.74 -21.93
CA ASN A 51 2.27 1.85 -20.47
C ASN A 51 1.42 0.76 -19.80
N PHE A 52 0.28 0.39 -20.39
CA PHE A 52 -0.58 -0.69 -19.89
C PHE A 52 0.07 -2.06 -20.10
N ARG A 53 0.73 -2.29 -21.23
CA ARG A 53 1.49 -3.51 -21.49
C ARG A 53 2.66 -3.66 -20.54
N GLU A 54 3.37 -2.57 -20.25
CA GLU A 54 4.44 -2.54 -19.29
C GLU A 54 3.93 -2.87 -17.88
N MET A 55 2.80 -2.27 -17.46
CA MET A 55 2.17 -2.55 -16.18
C MET A 55 1.81 -4.03 -16.01
N LEU A 56 1.30 -4.69 -17.05
CA LEU A 56 0.96 -6.12 -17.01
C LEU A 56 2.20 -7.02 -16.92
N LYS A 57 3.37 -6.52 -17.33
CA LYS A 57 4.66 -7.22 -17.23
C LYS A 57 5.43 -6.83 -15.96
N ASP A 58 5.00 -5.77 -15.27
CA ASP A 58 5.67 -5.30 -14.05
C ASP A 58 5.39 -6.29 -12.91
N GLU A 59 6.38 -7.03 -12.62
CA GLU A 59 6.38 -8.11 -11.63
C GLU A 59 6.25 -7.57 -10.20
N ARG A 60 6.46 -6.29 -9.95
CA ARG A 60 6.20 -5.64 -8.65
C ARG A 60 4.72 -5.33 -8.48
N PHE A 61 4.01 -5.11 -9.58
CA PHE A 61 2.59 -4.76 -9.56
C PHE A 61 1.70 -5.99 -9.33
N LEU A 62 2.02 -7.12 -9.95
CA LEU A 62 1.29 -8.39 -9.81
C LEU A 62 1.82 -9.24 -8.62
N PRO A 63 1.01 -10.16 -8.06
CA PRO A 63 1.46 -11.08 -7.00
C PRO A 63 2.67 -11.89 -7.43
N ARG A 64 3.70 -11.91 -6.61
CA ARG A 64 4.97 -12.56 -6.94
C ARG A 64 5.49 -13.51 -5.87
N ARG A 65 6.40 -14.39 -6.31
CA ARG A 65 7.38 -14.97 -5.40
C ARG A 65 8.37 -13.88 -5.02
N THR A 66 8.47 -13.53 -3.76
CA THR A 66 9.56 -12.72 -3.24
C THR A 66 10.71 -13.55 -2.79
N GLN A 67 11.83 -12.95 -2.95
CA GLN A 67 13.06 -13.39 -2.33
C GLN A 67 13.11 -12.81 -0.91
N ARG A 68 13.23 -13.66 0.09
CA ARG A 68 13.47 -13.23 1.47
C ARG A 68 14.96 -13.06 1.67
N PHE A 69 15.37 -11.95 2.26
CA PHE A 69 16.77 -11.71 2.57
C PHE A 69 17.30 -12.78 3.53
N LEU A 70 18.39 -13.44 3.17
CA LEU A 70 19.00 -14.49 3.99
C LEU A 70 19.69 -13.93 5.23
N PHE A 71 20.02 -12.63 5.21
CA PHE A 71 20.63 -11.92 6.32
C PHE A 71 19.60 -10.99 6.93
N SER A 72 19.37 -11.09 8.22
CA SER A 72 18.29 -10.43 8.94
C SER A 72 18.43 -8.92 9.08
N GLU A 73 19.54 -8.32 8.66
CA GLU A 73 19.81 -6.90 8.86
C GLU A 73 20.27 -6.24 7.57
N PHE A 74 19.45 -5.33 7.08
CA PHE A 74 19.65 -4.57 5.84
C PHE A 74 20.72 -3.47 5.91
N GLU A 75 21.28 -3.23 7.08
CA GLU A 75 22.18 -2.08 7.28
C GLU A 75 23.63 -2.40 6.95
N ASP A 76 24.08 -3.63 7.14
CA ASP A 76 25.48 -4.01 6.92
C ASP A 76 25.62 -5.06 5.81
N LEU A 77 26.60 -4.85 4.93
CA LEU A 77 27.01 -5.87 3.97
C LEU A 77 27.50 -7.11 4.70
N PRO A 78 27.16 -8.33 4.24
CA PRO A 78 27.64 -9.55 4.89
C PRO A 78 29.17 -9.61 4.79
N VAL A 79 29.82 -9.58 5.93
CA VAL A 79 31.29 -9.66 6.03
C VAL A 79 31.81 -11.00 5.53
N SER A 80 31.02 -12.07 5.68
CA SER A 80 31.35 -13.41 5.17
C SER A 80 30.11 -14.17 4.73
N ILE A 81 30.23 -14.95 3.66
CA ILE A 81 29.15 -15.78 3.09
C ILE A 81 29.69 -17.21 2.98
N GLN A 82 28.91 -18.21 3.40
CA GLN A 82 29.30 -19.62 3.28
C GLN A 82 29.47 -20.01 1.81
N GLU A 83 30.46 -20.86 1.51
CA GLU A 83 30.77 -21.32 0.14
C GLU A 83 29.57 -21.86 -0.60
N LYS A 84 28.72 -22.63 0.10
CA LYS A 84 27.52 -23.23 -0.46
C LYS A 84 26.51 -22.16 -0.92
N ASP A 85 26.27 -21.15 -0.07
CA ASP A 85 25.31 -20.09 -0.36
C ASP A 85 25.86 -19.15 -1.44
N PHE A 86 27.13 -18.84 -1.42
CA PHE A 86 27.79 -18.01 -2.43
C PHE A 86 27.74 -18.66 -3.82
N LYS A 87 28.08 -19.96 -3.93
CA LYS A 87 28.08 -20.64 -5.22
C LYS A 87 26.69 -20.97 -5.72
N GLN A 88 25.80 -21.49 -4.86
CA GLN A 88 24.47 -21.95 -5.27
C GLN A 88 23.44 -20.85 -5.39
N LYS A 89 23.53 -19.80 -4.57
CA LYS A 89 22.52 -18.74 -4.51
C LYS A 89 22.95 -17.45 -5.19
N LEU A 90 24.24 -17.17 -5.27
CA LEU A 90 24.77 -15.98 -5.95
C LEU A 90 25.29 -16.33 -7.35
N LEU A 91 26.35 -17.09 -7.45
CA LEU A 91 26.99 -17.33 -8.76
C LEU A 91 26.10 -18.11 -9.74
N ALA A 92 25.26 -19.05 -9.25
CA ALA A 92 24.40 -19.84 -10.13
C ALA A 92 23.23 -19.04 -10.72
N HIS A 93 22.85 -17.91 -10.13
CA HIS A 93 21.74 -17.07 -10.59
C HIS A 93 22.18 -15.89 -11.43
N LEU A 94 23.46 -15.51 -11.39
CA LEU A 94 24.00 -14.44 -12.23
C LEU A 94 24.30 -14.96 -13.64
N THR A 95 23.58 -14.42 -14.59
CA THR A 95 23.72 -14.77 -16.04
C THR A 95 24.79 -13.93 -16.75
N GLU A 96 25.16 -12.77 -16.19
CA GLU A 96 26.15 -11.87 -16.79
C GLU A 96 27.55 -12.15 -16.25
N GLU A 97 28.51 -12.43 -17.12
CA GLU A 97 29.91 -12.68 -16.77
C GLU A 97 30.56 -11.50 -16.04
N GLU A 98 30.15 -10.25 -16.36
CA GLU A 98 30.62 -9.04 -15.69
C GLU A 98 30.21 -8.95 -14.23
N GLU A 99 29.00 -9.39 -13.90
CA GLU A 99 28.48 -9.41 -12.53
C GLU A 99 29.14 -10.50 -11.67
N GLN A 100 29.38 -11.66 -12.27
CA GLN A 100 30.17 -12.74 -11.63
C GLN A 100 31.60 -12.31 -11.33
N ALA A 101 32.26 -11.68 -12.30
CA ALA A 101 33.62 -11.15 -12.15
C ALA A 101 33.67 -10.04 -11.08
N PHE A 102 32.66 -9.17 -11.03
CA PHE A 102 32.55 -8.15 -10.00
C PHE A 102 32.42 -8.76 -8.61
N LEU A 103 31.53 -9.73 -8.39
CA LEU A 103 31.37 -10.41 -7.10
C LEU A 103 32.63 -11.10 -6.65
N LEU A 104 33.33 -11.79 -7.55
CA LEU A 104 34.61 -12.45 -7.26
C LEU A 104 35.74 -11.45 -7.01
N SER A 105 35.65 -10.21 -7.48
CA SER A 105 36.60 -9.14 -7.16
C SER A 105 36.41 -8.54 -5.78
N VAL A 106 35.19 -8.65 -5.24
CA VAL A 106 34.80 -8.06 -3.95
C VAL A 106 34.86 -9.07 -2.81
N TYR A 107 34.56 -10.33 -3.08
CA TYR A 107 34.62 -11.43 -2.10
C TYR A 107 35.79 -12.37 -2.40
N HIS A 108 36.64 -12.59 -1.41
CA HIS A 108 37.75 -13.53 -1.52
C HIS A 108 37.48 -14.82 -0.73
N PHE A 109 37.77 -15.96 -1.34
CA PHE A 109 37.56 -17.26 -0.69
C PHE A 109 38.62 -17.51 0.37
N ASN A 110 38.19 -17.76 1.59
CA ASN A 110 39.04 -18.18 2.71
C ASN A 110 38.96 -19.70 2.86
N GLU A 111 40.04 -20.41 2.49
CA GLU A 111 40.08 -21.87 2.53
C GLU A 111 39.99 -22.47 3.94
N ALA A 112 40.48 -21.74 4.96
CA ALA A 112 40.50 -22.20 6.33
C ALA A 112 39.10 -22.26 6.95
N GLU A 113 38.24 -21.29 6.61
CA GLU A 113 36.90 -21.17 7.16
C GLU A 113 35.81 -21.61 6.17
N LYS A 114 36.16 -21.92 4.91
CA LYS A 114 35.23 -22.24 3.80
C LYS A 114 34.15 -21.19 3.59
N VAL A 115 34.54 -19.93 3.69
CA VAL A 115 33.66 -18.76 3.47
C VAL A 115 34.27 -17.80 2.44
N TYR A 116 33.38 -17.06 1.79
CA TYR A 116 33.77 -15.90 0.97
C TYR A 116 33.75 -14.66 1.87
N ALA A 117 34.89 -14.06 2.12
CA ALA A 117 35.04 -12.87 2.96
C ALA A 117 35.08 -11.59 2.13
N LEU A 118 34.43 -10.55 2.61
CA LEU A 118 34.36 -9.24 1.97
C LEU A 118 35.72 -8.53 2.04
N THR A 119 36.16 -7.92 0.94
CA THR A 119 37.38 -7.11 0.91
C THR A 119 37.15 -5.77 1.62
N ALA A 120 38.09 -5.34 2.46
CA ALA A 120 37.91 -4.26 3.41
C ALA A 120 37.72 -2.85 2.85
N ASP A 121 38.08 -2.58 1.58
CA ASP A 121 38.00 -1.24 0.95
C ASP A 121 37.04 -1.24 -0.25
N LEU A 122 35.77 -0.92 -0.02
CA LEU A 122 34.79 -0.63 -1.06
C LEU A 122 34.55 0.89 -1.14
N ASP A 123 34.69 1.45 -2.34
CA ASP A 123 34.19 2.79 -2.60
C ASP A 123 32.66 2.78 -2.66
N PHE A 124 32.04 3.97 -2.52
CA PHE A 124 30.59 4.12 -2.45
C PHE A 124 29.86 3.51 -3.66
N GLU A 125 30.42 3.61 -4.86
CA GLU A 125 29.79 3.11 -6.09
C GLU A 125 29.81 1.57 -6.15
N ARG A 126 30.90 0.94 -5.71
CA ARG A 126 31.02 -0.51 -5.61
C ARG A 126 30.16 -1.08 -4.48
N GLU A 127 30.05 -0.36 -3.37
CA GLU A 127 29.19 -0.76 -2.26
C GLU A 127 27.72 -0.74 -2.69
N ASP A 128 27.26 0.30 -3.38
CA ASP A 128 25.87 0.42 -3.84
C ASP A 128 25.54 -0.65 -4.89
N ARG A 129 26.46 -0.90 -5.84
CA ARG A 129 26.34 -1.99 -6.82
C ARG A 129 26.29 -3.36 -6.14
N LEU A 130 27.11 -3.58 -5.12
CA LEU A 130 27.14 -4.83 -4.36
C LEU A 130 25.83 -5.04 -3.59
N ARG A 131 25.31 -3.99 -2.94
CA ARG A 131 24.02 -4.01 -2.25
C ARG A 131 22.88 -4.39 -3.20
N MET A 132 22.85 -3.83 -4.41
CA MET A 132 21.86 -4.22 -5.43
C MET A 132 21.98 -5.70 -5.81
N LEU A 133 23.17 -6.16 -6.15
CA LEU A 133 23.40 -7.56 -6.55
C LEU A 133 23.05 -8.56 -5.44
N LEU A 134 23.41 -8.26 -4.20
CA LEU A 134 23.09 -9.10 -3.07
C LEU A 134 21.59 -9.09 -2.76
N SER A 135 20.95 -7.92 -2.87
CA SER A 135 19.51 -7.79 -2.64
C SER A 135 18.69 -8.63 -3.63
N ASP A 136 19.12 -8.71 -4.88
CA ASP A 136 18.39 -9.42 -5.92
C ASP A 136 18.60 -10.95 -5.88
N ASN A 137 19.75 -11.42 -5.38
CA ASN A 137 20.15 -12.83 -5.48
C ASN A 137 20.23 -13.60 -4.14
N LEU A 138 20.32 -12.92 -3.01
CA LEU A 138 20.35 -13.54 -1.67
C LEU A 138 19.00 -13.66 -0.97
N TYR A 139 17.93 -13.26 -1.65
CA TYR A 139 16.59 -13.45 -1.12
C TYR A 139 16.12 -14.90 -1.23
N GLU A 140 15.56 -15.44 -0.15
CA GLU A 140 14.83 -16.70 -0.19
C GLU A 140 13.49 -16.50 -0.91
N TYR A 141 13.18 -17.31 -1.93
CA TYR A 141 11.92 -17.20 -2.67
C TYR A 141 10.73 -17.43 -1.76
N ARG A 142 9.97 -16.40 -1.53
CA ARG A 142 8.72 -16.44 -0.79
C ARG A 142 7.59 -15.90 -1.67
N TRP A 143 6.38 -16.42 -1.46
CA TRP A 143 5.21 -15.89 -2.13
C TRP A 143 4.89 -14.48 -1.63
N GLU A 144 5.19 -13.45 -2.40
CA GLU A 144 4.76 -12.09 -2.14
C GLU A 144 3.43 -11.77 -2.78
N ARG A 145 2.69 -10.92 -2.08
CA ARG A 145 1.39 -10.47 -2.55
C ARG A 145 1.50 -9.49 -3.71
N GLY A 146 2.66 -8.87 -3.93
CA GLY A 146 2.81 -7.74 -4.87
C GLY A 146 1.94 -6.55 -4.47
N VAL A 147 1.99 -5.48 -5.24
CA VAL A 147 1.24 -4.24 -4.95
C VAL A 147 -0.28 -4.47 -4.99
N ILE A 148 -0.78 -5.15 -6.03
CA ILE A 148 -2.21 -5.49 -6.14
C ILE A 148 -2.62 -6.46 -5.03
N GLY A 149 -1.86 -7.52 -4.82
CA GLY A 149 -2.17 -8.53 -3.81
C GLY A 149 -2.18 -7.97 -2.40
N PHE A 150 -1.23 -7.07 -2.06
CA PHE A 150 -1.27 -6.35 -0.78
C PHE A 150 -2.50 -5.46 -0.68
N THR A 151 -2.83 -4.69 -1.71
CA THR A 151 -4.01 -3.80 -1.70
C THR A 151 -5.30 -4.59 -1.49
N LEU A 152 -5.47 -5.71 -2.18
CA LEU A 152 -6.65 -6.57 -2.00
C LEU A 152 -6.70 -7.23 -0.63
N PHE A 153 -5.56 -7.73 -0.13
CA PHE A 153 -5.45 -8.26 1.22
C PHE A 153 -5.81 -7.21 2.27
N PHE A 154 -5.17 -6.04 2.19
CA PHE A 154 -5.43 -4.95 3.13
C PHE A 154 -6.90 -4.50 3.07
N THR A 155 -7.45 -4.33 1.87
CA THR A 155 -8.85 -3.93 1.68
C THR A 155 -9.80 -4.95 2.27
N PHE A 156 -9.62 -6.24 1.98
CA PHE A 156 -10.50 -7.30 2.48
C PHE A 156 -10.52 -7.34 4.00
N TYR A 157 -9.35 -7.41 4.63
CA TYR A 157 -9.26 -7.50 6.08
C TYR A 157 -9.65 -6.19 6.78
N ASN A 158 -9.29 -5.04 6.20
CA ASN A 158 -9.67 -3.74 6.75
C ASN A 158 -11.19 -3.54 6.71
N VAL A 159 -11.85 -3.85 5.60
CA VAL A 159 -13.31 -3.80 5.47
C VAL A 159 -13.96 -4.74 6.48
N LEU A 160 -13.49 -5.99 6.54
CA LEU A 160 -14.04 -7.01 7.45
C LEU A 160 -13.93 -6.58 8.91
N PHE A 161 -12.73 -6.29 9.39
CA PHE A 161 -12.51 -6.02 10.81
C PHE A 161 -13.04 -4.66 11.24
N THR A 162 -12.96 -3.63 10.39
CA THR A 162 -13.48 -2.30 10.72
C THR A 162 -15.01 -2.34 10.84
N ASN A 163 -15.71 -2.99 9.90
CA ASN A 163 -17.17 -3.12 9.97
C ASN A 163 -17.60 -4.00 11.13
N LEU A 164 -16.92 -5.12 11.37
CA LEU A 164 -17.23 -6.02 12.49
C LEU A 164 -17.07 -5.30 13.84
N LEU A 165 -15.92 -4.63 14.04
CA LEU A 165 -15.66 -3.90 15.28
C LEU A 165 -16.64 -2.72 15.46
N ALA A 166 -16.90 -1.97 14.39
CA ALA A 166 -17.83 -0.85 14.40
C ALA A 166 -19.26 -1.30 14.73
N LEU A 167 -19.72 -2.40 14.15
CA LEU A 167 -21.05 -2.97 14.45
C LEU A 167 -21.16 -3.44 15.90
N ILE A 168 -20.15 -4.14 16.41
CA ILE A 168 -20.10 -4.57 17.82
C ILE A 168 -20.17 -3.36 18.75
N LEU A 169 -19.36 -2.33 18.50
CA LEU A 169 -19.38 -1.09 19.28
C LEU A 169 -20.74 -0.39 19.21
N ALA A 170 -21.35 -0.33 18.02
CA ALA A 170 -22.68 0.28 17.84
C ALA A 170 -23.75 -0.48 18.64
N LEU A 171 -23.75 -1.82 18.59
CA LEU A 171 -24.69 -2.66 19.34
C LEU A 171 -24.53 -2.48 20.87
N ILE A 172 -23.29 -2.39 21.36
CA ILE A 172 -23.02 -2.12 22.78
C ILE A 172 -23.55 -0.73 23.15
N LEU A 173 -23.28 0.29 22.34
CA LEU A 173 -23.69 1.67 22.59
C LEU A 173 -25.18 1.94 22.33
N ASP A 174 -25.91 1.03 21.65
CA ASP A 174 -27.36 1.06 21.50
C ASP A 174 -28.08 0.71 22.81
N THR A 175 -27.39 0.07 23.74
CA THR A 175 -27.94 -0.26 25.07
C THR A 175 -28.00 0.97 25.98
N LYS A 176 -28.78 0.89 27.07
CA LYS A 176 -28.94 1.98 28.08
C LYS A 176 -27.70 2.10 29.00
N LEU A 177 -26.56 2.47 28.43
CA LEU A 177 -25.33 2.69 29.19
C LEU A 177 -25.28 4.08 29.82
N ARG A 178 -24.83 4.16 31.09
CA ARG A 178 -24.75 5.42 31.86
C ARG A 178 -23.82 6.49 31.23
N PHE A 179 -22.74 6.07 30.55
CA PHE A 179 -21.73 6.95 29.92
C PHE A 179 -21.71 6.86 28.39
N ARG A 180 -22.84 6.49 27.76
CA ARG A 180 -22.91 6.26 26.32
C ARG A 180 -22.32 7.38 25.46
N ASN A 181 -22.61 8.63 25.78
CA ASN A 181 -22.12 9.77 24.97
C ASN A 181 -20.60 9.95 25.10
N VAL A 182 -20.04 9.72 26.30
CA VAL A 182 -18.58 9.81 26.51
C VAL A 182 -17.88 8.68 25.75
N LEU A 183 -18.38 7.44 25.83
CA LEU A 183 -17.84 6.31 25.11
C LEU A 183 -17.90 6.54 23.57
N ARG A 184 -19.03 7.08 23.07
CA ARG A 184 -19.19 7.45 21.66
C ARG A 184 -18.10 8.44 21.22
N SER A 185 -17.88 9.51 22.00
CA SER A 185 -16.85 10.49 21.69
C SER A 185 -15.45 9.88 21.76
N MET A 186 -15.18 9.00 22.72
CA MET A 186 -13.88 8.34 22.88
C MET A 186 -13.55 7.41 21.71
N PHE A 187 -14.51 6.60 21.24
CA PHE A 187 -14.30 5.75 20.07
C PHE A 187 -14.25 6.51 18.75
N PHE A 188 -14.89 7.67 18.66
CA PHE A 188 -14.86 8.53 17.49
C PHE A 188 -13.59 9.37 17.39
N LEU A 189 -12.97 9.70 18.53
CA LEU A 189 -11.79 10.58 18.61
C LEU A 189 -10.64 10.19 17.68
N PRO A 190 -10.26 8.88 17.54
CA PRO A 190 -9.19 8.47 16.63
C PRO A 190 -9.40 8.91 15.17
N ASN A 191 -10.63 8.97 14.73
CA ASN A 191 -10.96 9.37 13.34
C ASN A 191 -10.78 10.88 13.10
N VAL A 192 -10.89 11.69 14.15
CA VAL A 192 -10.73 13.16 14.08
C VAL A 192 -9.25 13.56 14.11
N LEU A 193 -8.39 12.71 14.66
CA LEU A 193 -6.96 13.00 14.73
C LEU A 193 -6.32 13.00 13.33
N SER A 194 -5.34 13.86 13.13
CA SER A 194 -4.52 13.84 11.92
C SER A 194 -3.85 12.47 11.76
N LEU A 195 -3.92 11.91 10.56
CA LEU A 195 -3.31 10.61 10.22
C LEU A 195 -1.81 10.57 10.50
N ILE A 196 -1.11 11.69 10.36
CA ILE A 196 0.31 11.82 10.70
C ILE A 196 0.52 11.62 12.22
N ILE A 197 -0.30 12.25 13.05
CA ILE A 197 -0.22 12.10 14.52
C ILE A 197 -0.53 10.65 14.90
N VAL A 198 -1.57 10.06 14.32
CA VAL A 198 -1.92 8.65 14.53
C VAL A 198 -0.74 7.75 14.19
N ALA A 199 -0.12 7.93 13.03
CA ALA A 199 1.02 7.14 12.60
C ALA A 199 2.22 7.28 13.55
N TYR A 200 2.53 8.49 14.03
CA TYR A 200 3.61 8.70 14.99
C TYR A 200 3.35 8.01 16.33
N VAL A 201 2.14 8.15 16.88
CA VAL A 201 1.75 7.50 18.15
C VAL A 201 1.87 5.98 18.02
N TRP A 202 1.34 5.40 16.95
CA TRP A 202 1.42 3.97 16.72
C TRP A 202 2.82 3.48 16.40
N SER A 203 3.64 4.24 15.66
CA SER A 203 5.05 3.92 15.45
C SER A 203 5.81 3.84 16.77
N PHE A 204 5.51 4.75 17.70
CA PHE A 204 6.08 4.70 19.05
C PHE A 204 5.60 3.46 19.83
N MET A 205 4.32 3.13 19.74
CA MET A 205 3.75 1.95 20.37
C MET A 205 4.41 0.65 19.82
N PHE A 206 4.58 0.54 18.50
CA PHE A 206 5.21 -0.62 17.88
C PHE A 206 6.72 -0.74 18.16
N ARG A 207 7.39 0.36 18.49
CA ARG A 207 8.83 0.35 18.85
C ARG A 207 9.10 0.04 20.31
N LEU A 208 8.22 0.46 21.24
CA LEU A 208 8.46 0.36 22.68
C LEU A 208 7.47 -0.57 23.40
N ILE A 209 6.16 -0.41 23.18
CA ILE A 209 5.14 -1.09 23.97
C ILE A 209 4.92 -2.52 23.46
N PHE A 210 4.72 -2.68 22.17
CA PHE A 210 4.47 -4.02 21.58
C PHE A 210 5.64 -4.98 21.78
N PRO A 211 6.92 -4.58 21.58
CA PRO A 211 8.05 -5.45 21.90
C PRO A 211 8.09 -5.90 23.36
N ALA A 212 7.81 -4.98 24.28
CA ALA A 212 7.78 -5.31 25.71
C ALA A 212 6.67 -6.31 26.09
N LEU A 213 5.52 -6.27 25.38
CA LEU A 213 4.36 -7.14 25.62
C LEU A 213 4.47 -8.49 24.90
N THR A 214 5.03 -8.51 23.68
CA THR A 214 4.99 -9.69 22.79
C THR A 214 6.32 -10.39 22.66
N GLY A 215 7.42 -9.75 23.09
CA GLY A 215 8.78 -10.24 22.86
C GLY A 215 9.27 -10.10 21.40
N ILE A 216 8.45 -9.55 20.49
CA ILE A 216 8.79 -9.36 19.09
C ILE A 216 9.37 -7.96 18.91
N SER A 217 10.67 -7.86 18.61
CA SER A 217 11.41 -6.59 18.57
C SER A 217 11.05 -5.71 17.38
N VAL A 218 10.71 -6.29 16.23
CA VAL A 218 10.53 -5.54 14.97
C VAL A 218 9.14 -5.78 14.37
N TRP A 219 8.22 -4.83 14.53
CA TRP A 219 6.87 -4.90 13.97
C TRP A 219 6.77 -4.26 12.59
N LEU A 220 7.16 -2.99 12.47
CA LEU A 220 7.05 -2.22 11.22
C LEU A 220 8.17 -2.50 10.23
N GLY A 221 9.31 -2.99 10.70
CA GLY A 221 10.47 -3.36 9.86
C GLY A 221 10.45 -4.81 9.37
N SER A 222 9.53 -5.64 9.85
CA SER A 222 9.37 -7.01 9.37
C SER A 222 8.38 -7.08 8.19
N PRO A 223 8.75 -7.66 7.04
CA PRO A 223 7.83 -7.84 5.90
C PRO A 223 6.58 -8.66 6.25
N ASP A 224 6.70 -9.55 7.23
CA ASP A 224 5.61 -10.41 7.69
C ASP A 224 4.62 -9.69 8.59
N LEU A 225 5.12 -8.83 9.49
CA LEU A 225 4.32 -8.18 10.53
C LEU A 225 3.81 -6.80 10.14
N ALA A 226 4.55 -6.06 9.30
CA ALA A 226 4.17 -4.72 8.88
C ALA A 226 2.78 -4.62 8.24
N PRO A 227 2.31 -5.57 7.40
CA PRO A 227 0.95 -5.58 6.89
C PRO A 227 -0.11 -5.64 7.99
N TYR A 228 0.10 -6.47 9.01
CA TYR A 228 -0.84 -6.61 10.14
C TYR A 228 -0.77 -5.40 11.08
N ALA A 229 0.43 -4.86 11.33
CA ALA A 229 0.59 -3.63 12.09
C ALA A 229 -0.19 -2.47 11.46
N SER A 230 -0.06 -2.30 10.15
CA SER A 230 -0.79 -1.29 9.40
C SER A 230 -2.31 -1.51 9.43
N LEU A 231 -2.74 -2.77 9.39
CA LEU A 231 -4.15 -3.15 9.49
C LEU A 231 -4.73 -2.80 10.87
N ILE A 232 -4.03 -3.11 11.96
CA ILE A 232 -4.45 -2.78 13.34
C ILE A 232 -4.71 -1.27 13.47
N VAL A 233 -3.78 -0.46 12.99
CA VAL A 233 -3.90 1.01 13.07
C VAL A 233 -5.09 1.51 12.25
N SER A 234 -5.26 1.00 11.03
CA SER A 234 -6.34 1.41 10.13
C SER A 234 -7.71 1.02 10.68
N VAL A 235 -7.86 -0.19 11.22
CA VAL A 235 -9.11 -0.67 11.84
C VAL A 235 -9.45 0.17 13.08
N TRP A 236 -8.47 0.41 13.97
CA TRP A 236 -8.67 1.23 15.16
C TRP A 236 -9.09 2.67 14.81
N GLN A 237 -8.46 3.25 13.81
CA GLN A 237 -8.76 4.61 13.37
C GLN A 237 -10.12 4.73 12.69
N GLY A 238 -10.50 3.75 11.86
CA GLY A 238 -11.72 3.79 11.05
C GLY A 238 -13.00 3.33 11.77
N CYS A 239 -12.90 2.44 12.78
CA CYS A 239 -14.06 1.80 13.38
C CYS A 239 -15.03 2.77 14.06
N GLY A 240 -14.52 3.87 14.65
CA GLY A 240 -15.35 4.86 15.33
C GLY A 240 -16.31 5.63 14.41
N TYR A 241 -15.86 5.93 13.18
CA TYR A 241 -16.70 6.58 12.18
C TYR A 241 -17.83 5.67 11.73
N LEU A 242 -17.53 4.42 11.38
CA LEU A 242 -18.55 3.44 10.97
C LEU A 242 -19.51 3.08 12.12
N MET A 243 -19.01 3.02 13.36
CA MET A 243 -19.83 2.83 14.56
C MET A 243 -20.95 3.89 14.66
N VAL A 244 -20.65 5.16 14.36
CA VAL A 244 -21.66 6.22 14.40
C VAL A 244 -22.73 6.00 13.33
N ILE A 245 -22.37 5.56 12.13
CA ILE A 245 -23.32 5.26 11.04
C ILE A 245 -24.19 4.07 11.42
N TYR A 246 -23.60 2.97 11.94
CA TYR A 246 -24.38 1.83 12.42
C TYR A 246 -25.31 2.20 13.57
N LEU A 247 -24.85 3.03 14.50
CA LEU A 247 -25.66 3.46 15.63
C LEU A 247 -26.84 4.33 15.16
N ALA A 248 -26.64 5.19 14.16
CA ALA A 248 -27.72 5.94 13.54
C ALA A 248 -28.74 4.98 12.88
N GLY A 249 -28.27 3.98 12.13
CA GLY A 249 -29.13 2.96 11.53
C GLY A 249 -29.90 2.13 12.57
N LEU A 250 -29.28 1.77 13.70
CA LEU A 250 -29.99 1.07 14.80
C LEU A 250 -31.10 1.92 15.42
N GLN A 251 -30.93 3.24 15.47
CA GLN A 251 -31.92 4.18 16.01
C GLN A 251 -33.13 4.42 15.10
N THR A 252 -33.06 4.06 13.82
CA THR A 252 -34.20 4.13 12.89
C THR A 252 -35.15 2.93 13.02
N ILE A 253 -34.72 1.85 13.69
CA ILE A 253 -35.55 0.66 13.89
C ILE A 253 -36.66 0.96 14.89
N PRO A 254 -37.96 0.77 14.50
CA PRO A 254 -39.08 0.99 15.42
C PRO A 254 -38.99 0.11 16.68
N ALA A 255 -39.12 0.73 17.85
CA ALA A 255 -39.04 0.01 19.14
C ALA A 255 -40.13 -1.06 19.24
N GLU A 256 -41.27 -0.80 18.66
CA GLU A 256 -42.44 -1.70 18.62
C GLU A 256 -42.12 -3.10 18.05
N LEU A 257 -41.30 -3.16 16.99
CA LEU A 257 -40.87 -4.42 16.38
C LEU A 257 -39.96 -5.22 17.34
N VAL A 258 -39.10 -4.55 18.07
CA VAL A 258 -38.19 -5.15 19.02
C VAL A 258 -38.95 -5.63 20.27
N GLU A 259 -39.95 -4.86 20.71
CA GLU A 259 -40.81 -5.20 21.84
C GLU A 259 -41.77 -6.36 21.51
N ALA A 260 -42.44 -6.33 20.36
CA ALA A 260 -43.30 -7.41 19.89
C ALA A 260 -42.53 -8.73 19.81
N SER A 261 -41.32 -8.73 19.28
CA SER A 261 -40.50 -9.94 19.24
C SER A 261 -40.09 -10.47 20.62
N ALA A 262 -39.99 -9.57 21.61
CA ALA A 262 -39.71 -9.99 22.98
C ALA A 262 -40.96 -10.68 23.61
N VAL A 263 -42.16 -10.19 23.28
CA VAL A 263 -43.43 -10.83 23.71
C VAL A 263 -43.59 -12.19 23.03
N ASP A 264 -43.18 -12.34 21.78
CA ASP A 264 -43.14 -13.62 21.03
C ASP A 264 -42.08 -14.61 21.56
N GLY A 265 -41.30 -14.23 22.57
CA GLY A 265 -40.32 -15.10 23.20
C GLY A 265 -38.97 -15.18 22.48
N ALA A 266 -38.69 -14.30 21.51
CA ALA A 266 -37.42 -14.26 20.83
C ALA A 266 -36.27 -13.85 21.77
N ASN A 267 -35.19 -14.63 21.78
CA ASN A 267 -33.98 -14.29 22.54
C ASN A 267 -33.17 -13.16 21.88
N GLY A 268 -32.17 -12.63 22.58
CA GLY A 268 -31.34 -11.50 22.10
C GLY A 268 -30.68 -11.75 20.76
N LEU A 269 -30.14 -12.94 20.49
CA LEU A 269 -29.53 -13.32 19.23
C LEU A 269 -30.57 -13.46 18.12
N GLN A 270 -31.70 -14.04 18.38
CA GLN A 270 -32.79 -14.13 17.40
C GLN A 270 -33.26 -12.74 16.99
N ARG A 271 -33.47 -11.82 17.96
CA ARG A 271 -33.80 -10.42 17.65
C ARG A 271 -32.71 -9.72 16.83
N LEU A 272 -31.42 -9.98 17.13
CA LEU A 272 -30.33 -9.40 16.37
C LEU A 272 -30.33 -9.86 14.91
N PHE A 273 -30.39 -11.16 14.64
CA PHE A 273 -30.26 -11.69 13.30
C PHE A 273 -31.53 -11.63 12.46
N HIS A 274 -32.71 -11.72 13.06
CA HIS A 274 -33.98 -11.77 12.32
C HIS A 274 -34.69 -10.41 12.22
N ILE A 275 -34.36 -9.45 13.11
CA ILE A 275 -35.03 -8.15 13.14
C ILE A 275 -34.03 -7.02 12.92
N LYS A 276 -33.04 -6.85 13.83
CA LYS A 276 -32.13 -5.72 13.76
C LYS A 276 -31.24 -5.77 12.52
N PHE A 277 -30.65 -6.92 12.20
CA PHE A 277 -29.69 -7.05 11.09
C PHE A 277 -30.34 -6.82 9.71
N PRO A 278 -31.51 -7.39 9.37
CA PRO A 278 -32.20 -7.08 8.11
C PRO A 278 -32.56 -5.61 7.96
N LEU A 279 -33.05 -4.99 9.03
CA LEU A 279 -33.42 -3.56 9.03
C LEU A 279 -32.20 -2.62 9.03
N LEU A 280 -31.03 -3.12 9.43
CA LEU A 280 -29.76 -2.40 9.40
C LEU A 280 -29.04 -2.47 8.05
N LEU A 281 -29.55 -3.27 7.10
CA LEU A 281 -28.90 -3.45 5.79
C LEU A 281 -28.61 -2.12 5.04
N PRO A 282 -29.46 -1.09 5.05
CA PRO A 282 -29.13 0.19 4.43
C PRO A 282 -27.90 0.86 5.03
N ALA A 283 -27.78 0.90 6.36
CA ALA A 283 -26.59 1.42 7.05
C ALA A 283 -25.36 0.56 6.75
N PHE A 284 -25.54 -0.77 6.70
CA PHE A 284 -24.46 -1.71 6.35
C PHE A 284 -23.96 -1.49 4.92
N THR A 285 -24.84 -1.22 3.96
CA THR A 285 -24.50 -0.90 2.58
C THR A 285 -23.60 0.35 2.50
N ILE A 286 -23.98 1.41 3.23
CA ILE A 286 -23.21 2.66 3.30
C ILE A 286 -21.82 2.41 3.93
N CYS A 287 -21.77 1.69 5.04
CA CYS A 287 -20.52 1.37 5.73
C CYS A 287 -19.58 0.53 4.87
N LEU A 288 -20.11 -0.49 4.18
CA LEU A 288 -19.33 -1.31 3.25
C LEU A 288 -18.81 -0.49 2.07
N PHE A 289 -19.65 0.34 1.46
CA PHE A 289 -19.24 1.20 0.35
C PHE A 289 -18.11 2.15 0.76
N TYR A 290 -18.28 2.83 1.89
CA TYR A 290 -17.28 3.75 2.41
C TYR A 290 -15.95 3.03 2.73
N SER A 291 -16.01 1.95 3.52
CA SER A 291 -14.82 1.22 3.93
C SER A 291 -14.09 0.57 2.74
N LEU A 292 -14.81 0.00 1.78
CA LEU A 292 -14.25 -0.57 0.55
C LEU A 292 -13.54 0.50 -0.29
N SER A 293 -14.23 1.61 -0.57
CA SER A 293 -13.68 2.72 -1.38
C SER A 293 -12.47 3.34 -0.70
N ASN A 294 -12.49 3.51 0.63
CA ASN A 294 -11.41 4.13 1.38
C ASN A 294 -10.18 3.20 1.48
N SER A 295 -10.42 1.90 1.70
CA SER A 295 -9.33 0.91 1.79
C SER A 295 -8.59 0.73 0.47
N LEU A 296 -9.30 0.70 -0.67
CA LEU A 296 -8.69 0.60 -2.01
C LEU A 296 -7.82 1.82 -2.34
N LYS A 297 -8.12 2.99 -1.76
CA LYS A 297 -7.37 4.24 -1.94
C LYS A 297 -6.40 4.53 -0.80
N SER A 298 -6.15 3.56 0.08
CA SER A 298 -5.32 3.78 1.26
C SER A 298 -3.90 4.19 0.88
N PHE A 299 -3.52 5.40 1.31
CA PHE A 299 -2.21 6.02 1.13
C PHE A 299 -1.67 6.56 2.45
N ASP A 300 -2.40 7.49 3.09
CA ASP A 300 -1.89 8.34 4.16
C ASP A 300 -1.35 7.56 5.34
N ILE A 301 -2.12 6.60 5.86
CA ILE A 301 -1.74 5.80 7.03
C ILE A 301 -0.55 4.87 6.71
N LEU A 302 -0.56 4.23 5.53
CA LEU A 302 0.51 3.33 5.11
C LEU A 302 1.80 4.10 4.83
N TRP A 303 1.68 5.29 4.22
CA TRP A 303 2.82 6.16 3.97
C TRP A 303 3.42 6.71 5.25
N ALA A 304 2.59 7.19 6.18
CA ALA A 304 3.04 7.79 7.42
C ALA A 304 3.66 6.78 8.41
N LEU A 305 3.22 5.49 8.39
CA LEU A 305 3.77 4.45 9.26
C LEU A 305 5.16 3.98 8.81
N ASN A 306 5.31 3.63 7.53
CA ASN A 306 6.54 2.98 7.03
C ASN A 306 6.80 3.20 5.53
N GLN A 307 6.17 4.20 4.89
CA GLN A 307 6.36 4.57 3.48
C GLN A 307 6.15 3.42 2.48
N GLY A 308 5.30 2.45 2.87
CA GLY A 308 5.01 1.26 2.07
C GLY A 308 6.04 0.13 2.23
N GLY A 309 7.04 0.27 3.15
CA GLY A 309 8.07 -0.73 3.46
C GLY A 309 7.67 -1.73 4.54
N PRO A 310 8.58 -2.61 4.94
CA PRO A 310 9.88 -2.86 4.34
C PRO A 310 9.76 -3.49 2.94
N GLY A 311 10.68 -3.14 2.05
CA GLY A 311 10.57 -3.54 0.64
C GLY A 311 9.24 -3.05 0.03
N TYR A 312 8.41 -3.97 -0.43
CA TYR A 312 7.06 -3.69 -0.96
C TYR A 312 5.93 -4.28 -0.08
N ALA A 313 6.22 -4.72 1.13
CA ALA A 313 5.30 -5.49 1.97
C ALA A 313 4.01 -4.75 2.32
N THR A 314 4.05 -3.41 2.44
CA THR A 314 2.88 -2.55 2.70
C THR A 314 2.66 -1.50 1.61
N THR A 315 3.19 -1.73 0.41
CA THR A 315 3.01 -0.82 -0.71
C THR A 315 1.63 -1.05 -1.35
N SER A 316 0.70 -0.12 -1.13
CA SER A 316 -0.58 -0.09 -1.84
C SER A 316 -0.41 0.40 -3.28
N ILE A 317 -1.42 0.15 -4.14
CA ILE A 317 -1.44 0.66 -5.52
C ILE A 317 -1.24 2.19 -5.54
N VAL A 318 -1.82 2.92 -4.59
CA VAL A 318 -1.70 4.39 -4.53
C VAL A 318 -0.28 4.82 -4.16
N ILE A 319 0.37 4.12 -3.23
CA ILE A 319 1.78 4.36 -2.89
C ILE A 319 2.69 4.08 -4.08
N ASP A 320 2.43 3.00 -4.82
CA ASP A 320 3.20 2.64 -6.00
C ASP A 320 3.02 3.66 -7.13
N ILE A 321 1.79 4.15 -7.35
CA ILE A 321 1.51 5.26 -8.27
C ILE A 321 2.31 6.50 -7.86
N TYR A 322 2.31 6.86 -6.58
CA TYR A 322 3.05 8.00 -6.06
C TYR A 322 4.57 7.85 -6.27
N LYS A 323 5.14 6.71 -5.89
CA LYS A 323 6.56 6.40 -6.09
C LYS A 323 6.94 6.46 -7.59
N THR A 324 6.12 5.87 -8.45
CA THR A 324 6.34 5.85 -9.90
C THR A 324 6.28 7.24 -10.50
N ALA A 325 5.30 8.08 -10.10
CA ALA A 325 5.17 9.44 -10.62
C ALA A 325 6.28 10.36 -10.12
N PHE A 326 6.44 10.46 -8.80
CA PHE A 326 7.23 11.53 -8.18
C PHE A 326 8.66 11.14 -7.82
N MET A 327 8.95 9.86 -7.55
CA MET A 327 10.30 9.41 -7.26
C MET A 327 11.02 8.92 -8.52
N GLN A 328 10.30 8.23 -9.42
CA GLN A 328 10.88 7.71 -10.67
C GLN A 328 10.66 8.62 -11.88
N ASN A 329 9.91 9.73 -11.75
CA ASN A 329 9.56 10.67 -12.81
C ASN A 329 8.86 10.03 -14.04
N ARG A 330 8.14 8.91 -13.83
CA ARG A 330 7.44 8.14 -14.88
C ARG A 330 5.95 8.45 -14.90
N TYR A 331 5.59 9.70 -15.15
CA TYR A 331 4.21 10.20 -15.06
C TYR A 331 3.21 9.42 -15.93
N GLY A 332 3.58 9.11 -17.19
CA GLY A 332 2.69 8.37 -18.10
C GLY A 332 2.37 6.96 -17.60
N TYR A 333 3.35 6.26 -17.05
CA TYR A 333 3.18 4.94 -16.46
C TYR A 333 2.36 4.98 -15.16
N ALA A 334 2.62 5.96 -14.29
CA ALA A 334 1.84 6.18 -13.08
C ALA A 334 0.37 6.50 -13.39
N THR A 335 0.11 7.31 -14.43
CA THR A 335 -1.25 7.62 -14.90
C THR A 335 -1.98 6.38 -15.40
N ALA A 336 -1.30 5.47 -16.12
CA ALA A 336 -1.89 4.20 -16.55
C ALA A 336 -2.34 3.35 -15.33
N LYS A 337 -1.49 3.24 -14.30
CA LYS A 337 -1.83 2.56 -13.03
C LYS A 337 -3.02 3.22 -12.33
N ALA A 338 -3.07 4.56 -12.30
CA ALA A 338 -4.17 5.32 -11.68
C ALA A 338 -5.51 5.09 -12.39
N ILE A 339 -5.52 5.02 -13.73
CA ILE A 339 -6.72 4.72 -14.53
C ILE A 339 -7.23 3.30 -14.20
N VAL A 340 -6.33 2.31 -14.15
CA VAL A 340 -6.70 0.92 -13.81
C VAL A 340 -7.26 0.83 -12.39
N LEU A 341 -6.65 1.53 -11.42
CA LEU A 341 -7.18 1.60 -10.07
C LEU A 341 -8.58 2.24 -10.03
N CYS A 342 -8.77 3.36 -10.74
CA CYS A 342 -10.06 4.04 -10.81
C CYS A 342 -11.16 3.13 -11.37
N LEU A 343 -10.89 2.44 -12.48
CA LEU A 343 -11.82 1.47 -13.08
C LEU A 343 -12.08 0.31 -12.11
N GLY A 344 -11.05 -0.21 -11.45
CA GLY A 344 -11.21 -1.26 -10.43
C GLY A 344 -12.11 -0.83 -9.27
N ILE A 345 -11.94 0.38 -8.75
CA ILE A 345 -12.80 0.94 -7.69
C ILE A 345 -14.24 1.04 -8.18
N ILE A 346 -14.49 1.61 -9.37
CA ILE A 346 -15.82 1.78 -9.93
C ILE A 346 -16.51 0.41 -10.06
N ILE A 347 -15.84 -0.59 -10.62
CA ILE A 347 -16.39 -1.93 -10.82
C ILE A 347 -16.72 -2.59 -9.47
N LEU A 348 -15.78 -2.60 -8.52
CA LEU A 348 -15.97 -3.25 -7.23
C LEU A 348 -17.06 -2.57 -6.39
N THR A 349 -17.07 -1.24 -6.32
CA THR A 349 -18.05 -0.51 -5.52
C THR A 349 -19.44 -0.54 -6.16
N SER A 350 -19.55 -0.45 -7.49
CA SER A 350 -20.84 -0.57 -8.19
C SER A 350 -21.43 -1.99 -8.03
N THR A 351 -20.60 -3.01 -8.14
CA THR A 351 -21.02 -4.41 -7.91
C THR A 351 -21.50 -4.61 -6.48
N GLN A 352 -20.74 -4.10 -5.50
CA GLN A 352 -21.14 -4.17 -4.08
C GLN A 352 -22.50 -3.47 -3.84
N LEU A 353 -22.67 -2.24 -4.35
CA LEU A 353 -23.93 -1.49 -4.20
C LEU A 353 -25.10 -2.22 -4.87
N TYR A 354 -24.91 -2.75 -6.08
CA TYR A 354 -25.94 -3.52 -6.78
C TYR A 354 -26.38 -4.77 -6.00
N MET A 355 -25.41 -5.52 -5.47
CA MET A 355 -25.68 -6.72 -4.68
C MET A 355 -26.40 -6.41 -3.38
N MET A 356 -26.04 -5.32 -2.71
CA MET A 356 -26.60 -4.95 -1.42
C MET A 356 -28.01 -4.34 -1.56
N LYS A 357 -28.23 -3.39 -2.50
CA LYS A 357 -29.56 -2.80 -2.73
C LYS A 357 -30.63 -3.83 -3.03
N LYS A 358 -30.28 -4.93 -3.70
CA LYS A 358 -31.24 -6.02 -3.97
C LYS A 358 -31.70 -6.75 -2.69
N ARG A 359 -30.99 -6.60 -1.59
CA ARG A 359 -31.28 -7.25 -0.29
C ARG A 359 -31.85 -6.29 0.75
N GLU A 360 -31.88 -5.01 0.49
CA GLU A 360 -32.44 -4.01 1.39
C GLU A 360 -33.95 -4.21 1.49
N VAL A 361 -34.45 -4.17 2.72
CA VAL A 361 -35.88 -4.19 3.03
C VAL A 361 -36.31 -2.73 3.17
N GLU A 362 -37.23 -2.28 2.30
CA GLU A 362 -37.87 -0.98 2.45
C GLU A 362 -38.90 -1.08 3.60
N LEU A 363 -38.82 -0.16 4.57
CA LEU A 363 -39.75 -0.01 5.69
C LEU A 363 -40.97 0.82 5.28
#